data_8d87600e19ff802e4a69b56fc503a49d
#
_entry.id   8d87600e19ff802e4a69b56fc503a49d
#
_cell.length_a   1.000
_cell.length_b   1.000
_cell.length_c   1.000
_cell.angle_alpha   90.00
_cell.angle_beta   90.00
_cell.angle_gamma   90.00
#
_symmetry.space_group_name_H-M   'P 1'
#
loop_
_entity.id
_entity.type
_entity.pdbx_description
1 polymer ?
#
loop_
_entity_poly.entity_id
_entity_poly.type
_entity_poly.pdbx_seq_one_letter_code
_entity_poly.pdbx_strand_id
1 'polypeptide(L)'
;MKTRLLLIASILFHSCAAQTFSEAMDEAMETHGVMGMSALIICDGEIGEAYYGGLRNYENDWPVDEATRYRIASISKSVTAMGCMKLVESSVLDLDLDISEYLPFDVNNPNHPDATITLRMLLSHTSSVQDGDGYSPFLTATYQSTNNLPSLGELLEPTGTWYTSNMYRTEAPGTHFAYSNLNFGLVATVMEAVAGLRFDVLMAELIFQPMGLGCSYDVGALEGIENLAALYRNQGGWVAQADQFNGVSPGSPELAAYTPGSNGSRFAPQGGLRASAAELYELMAVLFNSGIASNGTAVLAPETVEAMLTEHWTYDGSNGNNYYNLFNSWGLGIQRVTNTSMGDIVFPELQMWGHPGEAYGLISDWYFDPVTKDGVIFLTNGAWNGYSFGNNSAFYTLEEDVFVAGEEALDCTADVATAEVTSALIVPNFGRPGEAIACHGTGTMLWQDALGKTVAQPPAQGSSVIPALPAGSYFIRIEGQKPVRFTVL
;
A
#
# COMPACT_ATOMS: atom_id res chain seq x y z
N MET A 1 58.79 -36.29 40.67
CA MET A 1 57.63 -35.43 40.76
C MET A 1 57.51 -34.70 39.43
N LYS A 2 56.51 -35.07 38.62
CA LYS A 2 56.24 -34.41 37.35
C LYS A 2 54.93 -33.59 37.52
N THR A 3 55.07 -32.30 37.61
CA THR A 3 53.95 -31.33 37.71
C THR A 3 53.29 -31.18 36.32
N ARG A 4 52.03 -31.58 36.21
CA ARG A 4 51.22 -31.32 34.98
C ARG A 4 50.53 -29.98 35.15
N LEU A 5 50.87 -29.04 34.25
CA LEU A 5 50.16 -27.78 34.09
C LEU A 5 48.87 -28.03 33.30
N LEU A 6 47.71 -27.81 33.93
CA LEU A 6 46.41 -27.77 33.24
C LEU A 6 46.23 -26.40 32.63
N LEU A 7 46.21 -26.34 31.31
CA LEU A 7 45.80 -25.13 30.56
C LEU A 7 44.25 -25.13 30.49
N ILE A 8 43.60 -24.23 31.22
CA ILE A 8 42.16 -23.98 31.09
C ILE A 8 42.00 -22.99 29.93
N ALA A 9 41.53 -23.47 28.77
CA ALA A 9 41.12 -22.62 27.68
C ALA A 9 39.72 -22.09 28.00
N SER A 10 39.63 -20.81 28.35
CA SER A 10 38.35 -20.08 28.43
C SER A 10 37.84 -19.86 27.01
N ILE A 11 36.82 -20.60 26.60
CA ILE A 11 36.05 -20.35 25.40
C ILE A 11 35.13 -19.17 25.74
N LEU A 12 35.46 -17.99 25.24
CA LEU A 12 34.57 -16.82 25.21
C LEU A 12 33.48 -17.15 24.18
N PHE A 13 32.31 -17.53 24.64
CA PHE A 13 31.10 -17.48 23.82
C PHE A 13 30.77 -16.00 23.62
N HIS A 14 31.06 -15.45 22.46
CA HIS A 14 30.41 -14.24 22.01
C HIS A 14 28.98 -14.66 21.65
N SER A 15 28.00 -14.32 22.46
CA SER A 15 26.61 -14.28 22.04
C SER A 15 26.53 -13.14 21.02
N CYS A 16 26.48 -13.46 19.74
CA CYS A 16 26.00 -12.51 18.74
C CYS A 16 24.53 -12.31 19.11
N ALA A 17 24.17 -11.18 19.67
CA ALA A 17 22.76 -10.80 19.76
C ALA A 17 22.24 -10.73 18.32
N ALA A 18 21.06 -11.27 18.05
CA ALA A 18 20.41 -11.07 16.75
C ALA A 18 20.21 -9.57 16.54
N GLN A 19 20.46 -9.11 15.32
CA GLN A 19 20.22 -7.72 14.93
C GLN A 19 18.73 -7.43 15.05
N THR A 20 18.37 -6.30 15.64
CA THR A 20 16.97 -5.88 15.68
C THR A 20 16.50 -5.39 14.30
N PHE A 21 15.19 -5.46 14.03
CA PHE A 21 14.62 -4.96 12.78
C PHE A 21 15.01 -3.50 12.51
N SER A 22 14.99 -2.64 13.53
CA SER A 22 15.40 -1.24 13.39
C SER A 22 16.89 -1.09 13.02
N GLU A 23 17.79 -1.88 13.60
CA GLU A 23 19.21 -1.85 13.25
C GLU A 23 19.44 -2.34 11.81
N ALA A 24 18.70 -3.35 11.36
CA ALA A 24 18.76 -3.82 9.97
C ALA A 24 18.26 -2.74 8.98
N MET A 25 17.21 -2.01 9.32
CA MET A 25 16.71 -0.90 8.50
C MET A 25 17.69 0.28 8.45
N ASP A 26 18.34 0.61 9.57
CA ASP A 26 19.40 1.63 9.59
C ASP A 26 20.58 1.23 8.68
N GLU A 27 21.00 -0.03 8.70
CA GLU A 27 22.05 -0.57 7.82
C GLU A 27 21.63 -0.54 6.34
N ALA A 28 20.40 -0.94 6.03
CA ALA A 28 19.86 -0.88 4.68
C ALA A 28 19.81 0.57 4.15
N MET A 29 19.37 1.52 4.98
CA MET A 29 19.38 2.95 4.62
C MET A 29 20.78 3.45 4.32
N GLU A 30 21.79 3.11 5.11
CA GLU A 30 23.18 3.52 4.90
C GLU A 30 23.74 2.86 3.63
N THR A 31 23.59 1.54 3.49
CA THR A 31 24.14 0.75 2.38
C THR A 31 23.61 1.21 1.03
N HIS A 32 22.31 1.45 0.94
CA HIS A 32 21.65 1.83 -0.32
C HIS A 32 21.51 3.35 -0.49
N GLY A 33 21.91 4.13 0.51
CA GLY A 33 21.82 5.59 0.50
C GLY A 33 20.38 6.05 0.38
N VAL A 34 19.50 5.54 1.23
CA VAL A 34 18.06 5.84 1.20
C VAL A 34 17.80 7.22 1.82
N MET A 35 16.98 8.05 1.17
CA MET A 35 16.61 9.39 1.65
C MET A 35 15.70 9.31 2.87
N GLY A 36 14.64 8.57 2.76
CA GLY A 36 13.66 8.33 3.82
C GLY A 36 12.92 7.02 3.60
N MET A 37 12.54 6.36 4.68
CA MET A 37 11.97 5.02 4.69
C MET A 37 10.87 4.90 5.74
N SER A 38 9.78 4.21 5.38
CA SER A 38 8.81 3.64 6.30
C SER A 38 8.71 2.15 6.02
N ALA A 39 8.87 1.31 7.04
CA ALA A 39 8.74 -0.14 6.93
C ALA A 39 7.88 -0.69 8.07
N LEU A 40 6.96 -1.59 7.75
CA LEU A 40 6.13 -2.31 8.73
C LEU A 40 6.24 -3.80 8.46
N ILE A 41 6.39 -4.57 9.51
CA ILE A 41 6.22 -6.03 9.50
C ILE A 41 4.92 -6.37 10.22
N ILE A 42 4.08 -7.12 9.56
CA ILE A 42 2.78 -7.56 10.06
C ILE A 42 2.93 -9.01 10.50
N CYS A 43 2.51 -9.30 11.72
CA CYS A 43 2.54 -10.63 12.33
C CYS A 43 1.14 -11.00 12.81
N ASP A 44 0.60 -12.13 12.35
CA ASP A 44 -0.74 -12.62 12.75
C ASP A 44 -1.83 -11.53 12.62
N GLY A 45 -1.70 -10.69 11.59
CA GLY A 45 -2.64 -9.62 11.26
C GLY A 45 -2.47 -8.31 12.04
N GLU A 46 -1.46 -8.18 12.89
CA GLU A 46 -1.16 -6.99 13.66
C GLU A 46 0.22 -6.42 13.27
N ILE A 47 0.44 -5.11 13.47
CA ILE A 47 1.77 -4.52 13.24
C ILE A 47 2.70 -5.00 14.35
N GLY A 48 3.66 -5.89 14.00
CA GLY A 48 4.69 -6.40 14.91
C GLY A 48 5.87 -5.46 15.04
N GLU A 49 6.42 -4.99 13.91
CA GLU A 49 7.55 -4.06 13.88
C GLU A 49 7.22 -2.85 13.02
N ALA A 50 7.76 -1.70 13.37
CA ALA A 50 7.61 -0.46 12.62
C ALA A 50 8.91 0.35 12.63
N TYR A 51 9.32 0.81 11.46
CA TYR A 51 10.49 1.67 11.29
C TYR A 51 10.14 2.92 10.48
N TYR A 52 10.62 4.07 10.94
CA TYR A 52 10.48 5.37 10.28
C TYR A 52 11.81 6.11 10.38
N GLY A 53 12.54 6.26 9.28
CA GLY A 53 13.88 6.84 9.27
C GLY A 53 14.13 7.79 8.10
N GLY A 54 15.11 8.68 8.26
CA GLY A 54 15.51 9.64 7.24
C GLY A 54 14.58 10.83 7.06
N LEU A 55 14.58 11.44 5.86
CA LEU A 55 13.88 12.68 5.57
C LEU A 55 12.78 12.47 4.51
N ARG A 56 11.53 12.91 4.82
CA ARG A 56 10.44 12.99 3.83
C ARG A 56 10.57 14.22 2.91
N ASN A 57 11.30 15.22 3.35
CA ASN A 57 11.60 16.42 2.55
C ASN A 57 13.02 16.89 2.85
N TYR A 58 13.89 16.78 1.84
CA TYR A 58 15.31 17.08 1.96
C TYR A 58 15.59 18.57 2.14
N GLU A 59 14.87 19.43 1.40
CA GLU A 59 15.09 20.88 1.38
C GLU A 59 14.69 21.54 2.70
N ASN A 60 13.78 20.93 3.46
CA ASN A 60 13.28 21.47 4.71
C ASN A 60 13.73 20.69 5.94
N ASP A 61 14.58 19.67 5.77
CA ASP A 61 15.03 18.77 6.84
C ASP A 61 13.84 18.14 7.63
N TRP A 62 12.71 17.84 6.95
CA TRP A 62 11.57 17.21 7.61
C TRP A 62 11.77 15.71 7.72
N PRO A 63 11.72 15.16 8.95
CA PRO A 63 11.92 13.73 9.14
C PRO A 63 10.73 12.91 8.65
N VAL A 64 10.99 11.66 8.30
CA VAL A 64 9.95 10.63 8.16
C VAL A 64 9.37 10.29 9.54
N ASP A 65 8.07 10.11 9.60
CA ASP A 65 7.32 9.70 10.77
C ASP A 65 6.12 8.80 10.38
N GLU A 66 5.36 8.31 11.35
CA GLU A 66 4.18 7.46 11.14
C GLU A 66 3.12 8.09 10.22
N ALA A 67 2.99 9.43 10.26
CA ALA A 67 2.03 10.16 9.45
C ALA A 67 2.53 10.44 8.01
N THR A 68 3.77 10.09 7.70
CA THR A 68 4.36 10.36 6.40
C THR A 68 3.64 9.59 5.30
N ARG A 69 3.11 10.31 4.32
CA ARG A 69 2.47 9.75 3.12
C ARG A 69 3.44 9.77 1.95
N TYR A 70 3.34 8.76 1.11
CA TYR A 70 4.12 8.63 -0.12
C TYR A 70 3.18 8.48 -1.31
N ARG A 71 3.60 8.93 -2.48
CA ARG A 71 3.03 8.44 -3.72
C ARG A 71 3.47 6.99 -3.90
N ILE A 72 2.58 6.03 -3.70
CA ILE A 72 2.91 4.60 -3.54
C ILE A 72 3.13 3.86 -4.87
N ALA A 73 3.21 4.57 -5.98
CA ALA A 73 3.39 3.99 -7.32
C ALA A 73 2.38 2.84 -7.59
N SER A 74 2.87 1.72 -8.13
CA SER A 74 2.01 0.66 -8.67
C SER A 74 1.20 -0.13 -7.65
N ILE A 75 1.47 -0.02 -6.36
CA ILE A 75 0.57 -0.50 -5.29
C ILE A 75 -0.83 0.10 -5.45
N SER A 76 -0.94 1.31 -6.03
CA SER A 76 -2.22 1.96 -6.37
C SER A 76 -3.14 1.08 -7.22
N LYS A 77 -2.59 0.16 -8.02
CA LYS A 77 -3.37 -0.74 -8.87
C LYS A 77 -4.22 -1.70 -8.04
N SER A 78 -3.65 -2.28 -7.00
CA SER A 78 -4.41 -3.18 -6.11
C SER A 78 -5.54 -2.42 -5.41
N VAL A 79 -5.31 -1.19 -4.99
CA VAL A 79 -6.35 -0.36 -4.38
C VAL A 79 -7.43 0.07 -5.40
N THR A 80 -7.03 0.41 -6.64
CA THR A 80 -7.98 0.66 -7.74
C THR A 80 -8.83 -0.57 -8.03
N ALA A 81 -8.22 -1.77 -8.01
CA ALA A 81 -8.94 -3.03 -8.18
C ALA A 81 -9.97 -3.27 -7.05
N MET A 82 -9.66 -2.95 -5.79
CA MET A 82 -10.64 -3.02 -4.69
C MET A 82 -11.88 -2.16 -4.98
N GLY A 83 -11.70 -0.93 -5.47
CA GLY A 83 -12.81 -0.04 -5.86
C GLY A 83 -13.63 -0.58 -7.04
N CYS A 84 -12.95 -1.13 -8.06
CA CYS A 84 -13.60 -1.79 -9.20
C CYS A 84 -14.43 -3.00 -8.72
N MET A 85 -13.84 -3.85 -7.90
CA MET A 85 -14.49 -5.04 -7.37
C MET A 85 -15.67 -4.73 -6.44
N LYS A 86 -15.65 -3.58 -5.75
CA LYS A 86 -16.82 -3.08 -5.01
C LYS A 86 -18.01 -2.77 -5.94
N LEU A 87 -17.76 -2.25 -7.12
CA LEU A 87 -18.80 -2.03 -8.14
C LEU A 87 -19.27 -3.33 -8.78
N VAL A 88 -18.39 -4.31 -8.95
CA VAL A 88 -18.75 -5.67 -9.39
C VAL A 88 -19.64 -6.35 -8.36
N GLU A 89 -19.29 -6.32 -7.08
CA GLU A 89 -20.06 -6.86 -5.97
C GLU A 89 -21.49 -6.32 -5.94
N SER A 90 -21.64 -5.03 -6.22
CA SER A 90 -22.94 -4.36 -6.29
C SER A 90 -23.70 -4.59 -7.60
N SER A 91 -23.18 -5.43 -8.50
CA SER A 91 -23.74 -5.71 -9.83
C SER A 91 -23.88 -4.48 -10.73
N VAL A 92 -23.09 -3.43 -10.49
CA VAL A 92 -22.99 -2.24 -11.36
C VAL A 92 -22.05 -2.53 -12.52
N LEU A 93 -21.00 -3.33 -12.27
CA LEU A 93 -20.05 -3.82 -13.26
C LEU A 93 -20.11 -5.34 -13.37
N ASP A 94 -19.83 -5.85 -14.57
CA ASP A 94 -19.60 -7.27 -14.84
C ASP A 94 -18.16 -7.46 -15.30
N LEU A 95 -17.44 -8.38 -14.68
CA LEU A 95 -16.03 -8.66 -14.98
C LEU A 95 -15.81 -9.18 -16.39
N ASP A 96 -16.81 -9.80 -16.99
CA ASP A 96 -16.71 -10.55 -18.25
C ASP A 96 -17.48 -9.89 -19.42
N LEU A 97 -18.17 -8.77 -19.17
CA LEU A 97 -18.77 -7.96 -20.24
C LEU A 97 -17.68 -7.19 -20.98
N ASP A 98 -17.90 -6.99 -22.30
CA ASP A 98 -17.05 -6.11 -23.09
C ASP A 98 -17.06 -4.68 -22.52
N ILE A 99 -15.87 -4.12 -22.26
CA ILE A 99 -15.78 -2.78 -21.65
C ILE A 99 -16.31 -1.67 -22.56
N SER A 100 -16.38 -1.91 -23.89
CA SER A 100 -16.98 -0.97 -24.83
C SER A 100 -18.47 -0.72 -24.57
N GLU A 101 -19.17 -1.66 -23.90
CA GLU A 101 -20.57 -1.48 -23.50
C GLU A 101 -20.76 -0.40 -22.41
N TYR A 102 -19.69 -0.06 -21.67
CA TYR A 102 -19.72 0.97 -20.64
C TYR A 102 -19.20 2.32 -21.14
N LEU A 103 -18.42 2.32 -22.23
CA LEU A 103 -17.66 3.49 -22.67
C LEU A 103 -18.31 4.20 -23.85
N PRO A 104 -18.09 5.51 -24.03
CA PRO A 104 -18.57 6.26 -25.20
C PRO A 104 -17.70 6.04 -26.46
N PHE A 105 -16.75 5.11 -26.44
CA PHE A 105 -15.83 4.74 -27.52
C PHE A 105 -15.53 3.25 -27.49
N ASP A 106 -15.11 2.70 -28.62
CA ASP A 106 -14.77 1.27 -28.74
C ASP A 106 -13.34 0.99 -28.28
N VAL A 107 -13.17 -0.11 -27.53
CA VAL A 107 -11.87 -0.64 -27.15
C VAL A 107 -11.73 -2.02 -27.77
N ASN A 108 -11.17 -2.06 -28.96
CA ASN A 108 -11.10 -3.27 -29.77
C ASN A 108 -9.68 -3.44 -30.33
N ASN A 109 -9.09 -4.62 -30.15
CA ASN A 109 -7.80 -4.94 -30.73
C ASN A 109 -7.93 -5.16 -32.26
N PRO A 110 -7.36 -4.30 -33.11
CA PRO A 110 -7.48 -4.44 -34.57
C PRO A 110 -6.90 -5.74 -35.14
N ASN A 111 -6.02 -6.43 -34.40
CA ASN A 111 -5.49 -7.75 -34.80
C ASN A 111 -6.49 -8.87 -34.51
N HIS A 112 -7.48 -8.63 -33.62
CA HIS A 112 -8.51 -9.59 -33.20
C HIS A 112 -9.87 -8.91 -33.09
N PRO A 113 -10.47 -8.44 -34.21
CA PRO A 113 -11.64 -7.55 -34.18
C PRO A 113 -12.92 -8.19 -33.62
N ASP A 114 -12.97 -9.52 -33.55
CA ASP A 114 -14.11 -10.26 -33.01
C ASP A 114 -13.92 -10.64 -31.51
N ALA A 115 -12.79 -10.28 -30.91
CA ALA A 115 -12.49 -10.63 -29.52
C ALA A 115 -12.84 -9.47 -28.60
N THR A 116 -13.60 -9.75 -27.54
CA THR A 116 -13.94 -8.78 -26.49
C THR A 116 -12.76 -8.49 -25.57
N ILE A 117 -12.72 -7.29 -25.02
CA ILE A 117 -11.81 -6.90 -23.92
C ILE A 117 -12.64 -6.65 -22.69
N THR A 118 -12.30 -7.30 -21.56
CA THR A 118 -13.11 -7.30 -20.34
C THR A 118 -12.35 -6.71 -19.15
N LEU A 119 -13.06 -6.33 -18.09
CA LEU A 119 -12.46 -5.86 -16.85
C LEU A 119 -11.53 -6.93 -16.24
N ARG A 120 -11.91 -8.20 -16.30
CA ARG A 120 -11.07 -9.31 -15.85
C ARG A 120 -9.72 -9.30 -16.55
N MET A 121 -9.70 -9.13 -17.86
CA MET A 121 -8.48 -9.08 -18.65
C MET A 121 -7.65 -7.82 -18.35
N LEU A 122 -8.27 -6.67 -18.09
CA LEU A 122 -7.55 -5.46 -17.69
C LEU A 122 -6.88 -5.64 -16.32
N LEU A 123 -7.63 -6.14 -15.33
CA LEU A 123 -7.14 -6.35 -13.97
C LEU A 123 -6.08 -7.45 -13.89
N SER A 124 -6.10 -8.43 -14.78
CA SER A 124 -5.09 -9.51 -14.86
C SER A 124 -3.99 -9.26 -15.89
N HIS A 125 -3.92 -8.07 -16.50
CA HIS A 125 -2.94 -7.70 -17.51
C HIS A 125 -2.88 -8.63 -18.73
N THR A 126 -4.03 -9.23 -19.10
CA THR A 126 -4.16 -10.12 -20.27
C THR A 126 -5.01 -9.51 -21.39
N SER A 127 -5.34 -8.25 -21.32
CA SER A 127 -6.28 -7.57 -22.24
C SER A 127 -5.77 -7.36 -23.67
N SER A 128 -4.50 -7.61 -23.93
CA SER A 128 -3.78 -7.20 -25.15
C SER A 128 -3.57 -5.69 -25.34
N VAL A 129 -4.14 -4.84 -24.47
CA VAL A 129 -3.83 -3.40 -24.43
C VAL A 129 -2.47 -3.20 -23.75
N GLN A 130 -1.65 -2.29 -24.30
CA GLN A 130 -0.32 -2.02 -23.74
C GLN A 130 0.04 -0.53 -23.80
N ASP A 131 1.08 -0.16 -23.06
CA ASP A 131 1.63 1.20 -23.02
C ASP A 131 2.45 1.45 -24.30
N GLY A 132 1.77 1.59 -25.46
CA GLY A 132 2.42 1.83 -26.75
C GLY A 132 2.97 3.26 -26.90
N ASP A 133 3.54 3.57 -28.06
CA ASP A 133 4.24 4.85 -28.31
C ASP A 133 3.35 6.09 -28.14
N GLY A 134 2.03 5.94 -28.33
CA GLY A 134 1.06 7.00 -28.13
C GLY A 134 0.78 7.32 -26.65
N TYR A 135 1.07 6.40 -25.72
CA TYR A 135 0.66 6.51 -24.33
C TYR A 135 1.35 7.67 -23.58
N SER A 136 2.67 7.80 -23.64
CA SER A 136 3.39 8.88 -22.94
C SER A 136 3.05 10.28 -23.44
N PRO A 137 2.96 10.56 -24.77
CA PRO A 137 2.47 11.83 -25.26
C PRO A 137 1.02 12.12 -24.84
N PHE A 138 0.14 11.12 -24.86
CA PHE A 138 -1.23 11.23 -24.38
C PHE A 138 -1.31 11.61 -22.90
N LEU A 139 -0.55 10.94 -22.03
CA LEU A 139 -0.48 11.28 -20.61
C LEU A 139 0.02 12.71 -20.39
N THR A 140 1.03 13.14 -21.16
CA THR A 140 1.53 14.52 -21.10
C THR A 140 0.42 15.50 -21.41
N ALA A 141 -0.33 15.29 -22.50
CA ALA A 141 -1.48 16.11 -22.84
C ALA A 141 -2.58 16.07 -21.77
N THR A 142 -2.86 14.88 -21.21
CA THR A 142 -3.85 14.69 -20.14
C THR A 142 -3.50 15.50 -18.89
N TYR A 143 -2.24 15.46 -18.42
CA TYR A 143 -1.85 16.15 -17.19
C TYR A 143 -1.66 17.67 -17.37
N GLN A 144 -1.30 18.14 -18.55
CA GLN A 144 -1.14 19.54 -18.85
C GLN A 144 -2.46 20.27 -19.15
N SER A 145 -3.51 19.53 -19.52
CA SER A 145 -4.80 20.11 -19.88
C SER A 145 -5.67 20.38 -18.65
N THR A 146 -6.36 21.53 -18.67
CA THR A 146 -7.33 21.89 -17.64
C THR A 146 -8.77 21.92 -18.19
N ASN A 147 -8.97 22.26 -19.46
CA ASN A 147 -10.29 22.47 -20.05
C ASN A 147 -10.68 21.50 -21.17
N ASN A 148 -9.71 20.91 -21.87
CA ASN A 148 -9.94 19.98 -22.98
C ASN A 148 -9.03 18.76 -22.79
N LEU A 149 -9.39 17.89 -21.86
CA LEU A 149 -8.67 16.64 -21.69
C LEU A 149 -8.96 15.73 -22.89
N PRO A 150 -7.92 15.11 -23.50
CA PRO A 150 -8.16 14.13 -24.53
C PRO A 150 -8.91 12.93 -23.94
N SER A 151 -9.84 12.34 -24.68
CA SER A 151 -10.49 11.09 -24.26
C SER A 151 -9.59 9.90 -24.51
N LEU A 152 -9.80 8.78 -23.77
CA LEU A 152 -9.08 7.54 -24.06
C LEU A 152 -9.43 6.97 -25.45
N GLY A 153 -10.57 7.30 -26.02
CA GLY A 153 -10.90 6.97 -27.43
C GLY A 153 -9.89 7.55 -28.42
N GLU A 154 -9.37 8.77 -28.16
CA GLU A 154 -8.34 9.37 -29.01
C GLU A 154 -6.98 8.63 -28.95
N LEU A 155 -6.77 7.80 -27.95
CA LEU A 155 -5.58 6.96 -27.80
C LEU A 155 -5.80 5.55 -28.38
N LEU A 156 -7.03 5.01 -28.31
CA LEU A 156 -7.29 3.60 -28.54
C LEU A 156 -7.99 3.32 -29.87
N GLU A 157 -8.75 4.28 -30.41
CA GLU A 157 -9.37 4.11 -31.73
C GLU A 157 -8.37 4.42 -32.85
N PRO A 158 -8.33 3.63 -33.95
CA PRO A 158 -7.36 3.80 -35.04
C PRO A 158 -7.36 5.18 -35.71
N THR A 159 -8.43 5.93 -35.56
CA THR A 159 -8.56 7.31 -36.08
C THR A 159 -8.17 8.38 -35.07
N GLY A 160 -7.85 7.99 -33.84
CA GLY A 160 -7.55 8.90 -32.72
C GLY A 160 -6.22 9.63 -32.88
N THR A 161 -6.14 10.80 -32.29
CA THR A 161 -4.98 11.72 -32.38
C THR A 161 -3.69 11.09 -31.84
N TRP A 162 -3.82 10.28 -30.79
CA TRP A 162 -2.69 9.68 -30.06
C TRP A 162 -2.49 8.19 -30.38
N TYR A 163 -3.35 7.63 -31.26
CA TYR A 163 -3.28 6.22 -31.62
C TYR A 163 -1.98 5.90 -32.33
N THR A 164 -1.36 4.77 -31.90
CA THR A 164 -0.28 4.10 -32.62
C THR A 164 -0.62 2.61 -32.71
N SER A 165 -0.18 1.93 -33.76
CA SER A 165 -0.55 0.53 -33.98
C SER A 165 -0.10 -0.41 -32.86
N ASN A 166 0.92 -0.01 -32.10
CA ASN A 166 1.41 -0.75 -30.95
C ASN A 166 0.72 -0.41 -29.61
N MET A 167 -0.46 0.26 -29.65
CA MET A 167 -1.34 0.34 -28.48
C MET A 167 -1.97 -1.02 -28.15
N TYR A 168 -2.01 -1.91 -29.12
CA TYR A 168 -2.49 -3.27 -28.96
C TYR A 168 -1.42 -4.27 -29.38
N ARG A 169 -1.36 -5.37 -28.65
CA ARG A 169 -0.49 -6.50 -28.95
C ARG A 169 -1.05 -7.33 -30.11
N THR A 170 -0.16 -8.16 -30.70
CA THR A 170 -0.55 -9.12 -31.73
C THR A 170 -1.22 -10.38 -31.17
N GLU A 171 -1.02 -10.67 -29.88
CA GLU A 171 -1.67 -11.76 -29.19
C GLU A 171 -3.14 -11.42 -28.88
N ALA A 172 -3.99 -12.43 -28.90
CA ALA A 172 -5.41 -12.25 -28.65
C ALA A 172 -5.68 -11.84 -27.18
N PRO A 173 -6.72 -11.02 -26.93
CA PRO A 173 -7.18 -10.74 -25.57
C PRO A 173 -7.39 -12.03 -24.77
N GLY A 174 -6.98 -12.04 -23.51
CA GLY A 174 -7.09 -13.17 -22.60
C GLY A 174 -5.96 -14.22 -22.71
N THR A 175 -5.03 -14.10 -23.66
CA THR A 175 -4.06 -15.17 -23.93
C THR A 175 -2.62 -14.89 -23.51
N HIS A 176 -2.27 -13.63 -23.30
CA HIS A 176 -0.88 -13.22 -23.05
C HIS A 176 -0.80 -12.12 -22.01
N PHE A 177 0.00 -12.35 -20.98
CA PHE A 177 0.25 -11.35 -19.94
C PHE A 177 1.25 -10.29 -20.44
N ALA A 178 0.84 -9.04 -20.32
CA ALA A 178 1.70 -7.87 -20.54
C ALA A 178 1.30 -6.77 -19.56
N TYR A 179 2.13 -6.55 -18.56
CA TYR A 179 1.89 -5.50 -17.57
C TYR A 179 1.72 -4.15 -18.27
N SER A 180 0.61 -3.46 -18.01
CA SER A 180 0.26 -2.19 -18.66
C SER A 180 -0.40 -1.23 -17.68
N ASN A 181 0.11 0.00 -17.64
CA ASN A 181 -0.48 1.08 -16.86
C ASN A 181 -1.80 1.55 -17.46
N LEU A 182 -1.92 1.53 -18.80
CA LEU A 182 -3.11 1.93 -19.52
C LEU A 182 -4.32 1.07 -19.15
N ASN A 183 -4.12 -0.21 -18.81
CA ASN A 183 -5.22 -1.06 -18.33
C ASN A 183 -5.95 -0.42 -17.15
N PHE A 184 -5.23 0.14 -16.19
CA PHE A 184 -5.83 0.79 -15.02
C PHE A 184 -6.43 2.16 -15.35
N GLY A 185 -5.91 2.87 -16.33
CA GLY A 185 -6.57 4.03 -16.92
C GLY A 185 -7.96 3.69 -17.48
N LEU A 186 -8.06 2.54 -18.17
CA LEU A 186 -9.33 2.02 -18.68
C LEU A 186 -10.25 1.57 -17.54
N VAL A 187 -9.74 0.82 -16.55
CA VAL A 187 -10.55 0.42 -15.37
C VAL A 187 -11.17 1.64 -14.71
N ALA A 188 -10.38 2.68 -14.42
CA ALA A 188 -10.89 3.91 -13.81
C ALA A 188 -11.91 4.61 -14.71
N THR A 189 -11.70 4.64 -16.03
CA THR A 189 -12.63 5.24 -16.98
C THR A 189 -13.97 4.51 -17.03
N VAL A 190 -13.95 3.18 -16.99
CA VAL A 190 -15.16 2.34 -16.88
C VAL A 190 -15.88 2.60 -15.55
N MET A 191 -15.14 2.66 -14.44
CA MET A 191 -15.72 2.97 -13.12
C MET A 191 -16.41 4.34 -13.12
N GLU A 192 -15.78 5.36 -13.70
CA GLU A 192 -16.39 6.69 -13.84
C GLU A 192 -17.63 6.69 -14.71
N ALA A 193 -17.62 5.97 -15.82
CA ALA A 193 -18.72 5.91 -16.78
C ALA A 193 -20.01 5.38 -16.12
N VAL A 194 -19.89 4.34 -15.29
CA VAL A 194 -21.06 3.75 -14.61
C VAL A 194 -21.48 4.54 -13.37
N ALA A 195 -20.54 5.16 -12.66
CA ALA A 195 -20.83 5.91 -11.43
C ALA A 195 -21.26 7.37 -11.70
N GLY A 196 -20.89 7.95 -12.85
CA GLY A 196 -21.09 9.37 -13.14
C GLY A 196 -20.27 10.31 -12.25
N LEU A 197 -19.24 9.78 -11.58
CA LEU A 197 -18.34 10.50 -10.68
C LEU A 197 -16.89 10.41 -11.16
N ARG A 198 -16.10 11.42 -10.84
CA ARG A 198 -14.64 11.37 -11.06
C ARG A 198 -14.04 10.24 -10.23
N PHE A 199 -13.02 9.58 -10.78
CA PHE A 199 -12.38 8.42 -10.15
C PHE A 199 -11.85 8.71 -8.73
N ASP A 200 -11.21 9.84 -8.51
CA ASP A 200 -10.68 10.24 -7.20
C ASP A 200 -11.78 10.38 -6.14
N VAL A 201 -12.92 10.98 -6.51
CA VAL A 201 -14.10 11.12 -5.65
C VAL A 201 -14.74 9.76 -5.41
N LEU A 202 -14.89 8.96 -6.46
CA LEU A 202 -15.48 7.61 -6.35
C LEU A 202 -14.68 6.71 -5.42
N MET A 203 -13.34 6.70 -5.52
CA MET A 203 -12.49 5.91 -4.63
C MET A 203 -12.58 6.40 -3.18
N ALA A 204 -12.67 7.71 -2.97
CA ALA A 204 -12.89 8.26 -1.64
C ALA A 204 -14.22 7.78 -1.03
N GLU A 205 -15.31 7.79 -1.80
CA GLU A 205 -16.63 7.36 -1.34
C GLU A 205 -16.75 5.84 -1.13
N LEU A 206 -16.14 5.03 -2.04
CA LEU A 206 -16.27 3.57 -1.99
C LEU A 206 -15.37 2.92 -0.94
N ILE A 207 -14.14 3.44 -0.76
CA ILE A 207 -13.08 2.76 -0.01
C ILE A 207 -12.60 3.63 1.16
N PHE A 208 -12.10 4.85 0.91
CA PHE A 208 -11.32 5.55 1.92
C PHE A 208 -12.18 6.13 3.06
N GLN A 209 -13.27 6.83 2.75
CA GLN A 209 -14.14 7.43 3.75
C GLN A 209 -14.83 6.40 4.66
N PRO A 210 -15.37 5.27 4.16
CA PRO A 210 -15.92 4.21 5.02
C PRO A 210 -14.90 3.64 6.01
N MET A 211 -13.62 3.58 5.62
CA MET A 211 -12.53 3.12 6.45
C MET A 211 -11.96 4.21 7.36
N GLY A 212 -12.30 5.48 7.14
CA GLY A 212 -11.75 6.63 7.87
C GLY A 212 -10.30 6.95 7.47
N LEU A 213 -9.89 6.60 6.23
CA LEU A 213 -8.54 6.86 5.71
C LEU A 213 -8.45 8.23 5.05
N GLY A 214 -7.29 8.87 5.19
CA GLY A 214 -6.97 10.17 4.58
C GLY A 214 -6.17 10.08 3.29
N CYS A 215 -5.93 8.88 2.76
CA CYS A 215 -5.25 8.68 1.50
C CYS A 215 -6.09 9.19 0.30
N SER A 216 -5.43 9.59 -0.80
CA SER A 216 -6.12 10.19 -1.94
C SER A 216 -5.36 10.05 -3.26
N TYR A 217 -6.10 9.94 -4.36
CA TYR A 217 -5.59 10.10 -5.73
C TYR A 217 -5.48 11.58 -6.14
N ASP A 218 -6.17 12.48 -5.44
CA ASP A 218 -6.05 13.93 -5.63
C ASP A 218 -5.20 14.53 -4.52
N VAL A 219 -4.01 15.02 -4.86
CA VAL A 219 -3.09 15.69 -3.92
C VAL A 219 -3.75 16.91 -3.28
N GLY A 220 -4.59 17.64 -4.03
CA GLY A 220 -5.28 18.82 -3.52
C GLY A 220 -6.30 18.52 -2.42
N ALA A 221 -6.77 17.27 -2.34
CA ALA A 221 -7.71 16.80 -1.33
C ALA A 221 -7.04 16.23 -0.09
N LEU A 222 -5.69 16.11 -0.07
CA LEU A 222 -4.96 15.61 1.10
C LEU A 222 -5.03 16.61 2.26
N GLU A 223 -5.48 16.15 3.41
CA GLU A 223 -5.28 16.85 4.67
C GLU A 223 -3.87 16.58 5.20
N GLY A 224 -3.21 17.57 5.83
CA GLY A 224 -1.85 17.42 6.32
C GLY A 224 -0.83 17.26 5.18
N ILE A 225 -0.89 18.11 4.17
CA ILE A 225 0.01 18.07 2.99
C ILE A 225 1.51 18.17 3.39
N GLU A 226 1.82 18.72 4.56
CA GLU A 226 3.16 18.76 5.14
C GLU A 226 3.71 17.36 5.46
N ASN A 227 2.85 16.36 5.59
CA ASN A 227 3.23 14.95 5.79
C ASN A 227 3.51 14.21 4.47
N LEU A 228 3.30 14.85 3.32
CA LEU A 228 3.60 14.23 2.03
C LEU A 228 5.11 14.26 1.75
N ALA A 229 5.69 13.10 1.50
CA ALA A 229 7.07 12.96 1.10
C ALA A 229 7.27 13.39 -0.36
N ALA A 230 8.25 14.25 -0.60
CA ALA A 230 8.74 14.49 -1.93
C ALA A 230 9.57 13.28 -2.40
N LEU A 231 9.46 12.92 -3.68
CA LEU A 231 10.21 11.81 -4.27
C LEU A 231 11.47 12.33 -4.95
N TYR A 232 12.60 11.66 -4.72
CA TYR A 232 13.92 12.10 -5.13
C TYR A 232 14.66 11.09 -6.00
N ARG A 233 15.48 11.59 -6.92
CA ARG A 233 16.51 10.79 -7.61
C ARG A 233 17.88 11.41 -7.40
N ASN A 234 18.90 10.56 -7.41
CA ASN A 234 20.29 11.01 -7.46
C ASN A 234 20.64 11.48 -8.88
N GLN A 235 20.98 12.76 -9.01
CA GLN A 235 21.48 13.38 -10.25
C GLN A 235 22.76 14.18 -9.96
N GLY A 236 23.71 13.59 -9.18
CA GLY A 236 24.87 14.27 -8.65
C GLY A 236 24.56 15.04 -7.36
N GLY A 237 23.44 14.76 -6.74
CA GLY A 237 22.81 15.27 -5.54
C GLY A 237 21.35 14.86 -5.56
N TRP A 238 20.62 15.07 -4.48
CA TRP A 238 19.20 14.80 -4.43
C TRP A 238 18.41 15.84 -5.23
N VAL A 239 17.60 15.36 -6.17
CA VAL A 239 16.73 16.20 -7.01
C VAL A 239 15.32 15.70 -6.92
N ALA A 240 14.40 16.54 -6.44
CA ALA A 240 12.99 16.22 -6.36
C ALA A 240 12.40 15.96 -7.75
N GLN A 241 11.65 14.87 -7.88
CA GLN A 241 11.03 14.42 -9.12
C GLN A 241 9.49 14.58 -9.09
N ALA A 242 8.88 14.44 -7.91
CA ALA A 242 7.44 14.52 -7.72
C ALA A 242 7.11 14.95 -6.28
N ASP A 243 5.90 15.47 -6.10
CA ASP A 243 5.25 15.76 -4.83
C ASP A 243 6.02 16.74 -3.90
N GLN A 244 6.88 17.60 -4.45
CA GLN A 244 7.61 18.64 -3.71
C GLN A 244 6.74 19.89 -3.51
N PHE A 245 5.73 19.78 -2.66
CA PHE A 245 4.81 20.89 -2.38
C PHE A 245 5.22 21.75 -1.17
N ASN A 246 6.22 21.32 -0.39
CA ASN A 246 6.75 22.05 0.77
C ASN A 246 5.65 22.48 1.77
N GLY A 247 4.68 21.61 2.02
CA GLY A 247 3.57 21.85 2.94
C GLY A 247 2.47 22.79 2.40
N VAL A 248 2.51 23.14 1.12
CA VAL A 248 1.49 24.00 0.50
C VAL A 248 0.68 23.18 -0.51
N SER A 249 -0.63 23.02 -0.26
CA SER A 249 -1.50 22.30 -1.17
C SER A 249 -1.53 22.95 -2.56
N PRO A 250 -1.37 22.19 -3.66
CA PRO A 250 -1.55 22.71 -5.01
C PRO A 250 -3.02 23.02 -5.34
N GLY A 251 -3.95 22.65 -4.45
CA GLY A 251 -5.37 22.61 -4.72
C GLY A 251 -5.76 21.46 -5.65
N SER A 252 -7.03 21.09 -5.62
CA SER A 252 -7.58 20.13 -6.58
C SER A 252 -7.65 20.73 -7.97
N PRO A 253 -7.42 19.94 -9.04
CA PRO A 253 -7.47 20.45 -10.40
C PRO A 253 -8.87 20.96 -10.75
N GLU A 254 -8.94 22.16 -11.33
CA GLU A 254 -10.19 22.68 -11.89
C GLU A 254 -10.53 21.92 -13.18
N LEU A 255 -11.50 21.00 -13.08
CA LEU A 255 -11.95 20.13 -14.16
C LEU A 255 -13.42 20.35 -14.50
N ALA A 256 -13.84 21.64 -14.61
CA ALA A 256 -15.23 22.01 -14.82
C ALA A 256 -15.83 21.45 -16.14
N ALA A 257 -15.01 21.17 -17.14
CA ALA A 257 -15.40 20.57 -18.42
C ALA A 257 -15.11 19.06 -18.50
N TYR A 258 -14.60 18.45 -17.43
CA TYR A 258 -14.32 17.01 -17.42
C TYR A 258 -15.62 16.21 -17.39
N THR A 259 -15.71 15.23 -18.27
CA THR A 259 -16.82 14.28 -18.28
C THR A 259 -16.35 12.95 -17.71
N PRO A 260 -16.87 12.49 -16.55
CA PRO A 260 -16.60 11.16 -16.04
C PRO A 260 -16.84 10.08 -17.10
N GLY A 261 -15.94 9.11 -17.19
CA GLY A 261 -15.97 8.08 -18.24
C GLY A 261 -15.28 8.47 -19.54
N SER A 262 -14.64 9.64 -19.62
CA SER A 262 -13.86 10.02 -20.80
C SER A 262 -12.37 9.70 -20.70
N ASN A 263 -11.75 9.90 -19.51
CA ASN A 263 -10.31 9.68 -19.30
C ASN A 263 -9.93 9.58 -17.81
N GLY A 264 -10.21 8.47 -17.18
CA GLY A 264 -9.84 8.19 -15.77
C GLY A 264 -8.32 8.20 -15.52
N SER A 265 -7.49 8.10 -16.59
CA SER A 265 -6.02 8.23 -16.45
C SER A 265 -5.59 9.56 -15.86
N ARG A 266 -6.45 10.60 -15.93
CA ARG A 266 -6.21 11.91 -15.31
C ARG A 266 -5.88 11.83 -13.82
N PHE A 267 -6.44 10.85 -13.13
CA PHE A 267 -6.27 10.65 -11.69
C PHE A 267 -5.17 9.64 -11.35
N ALA A 268 -4.43 9.19 -12.36
CA ALA A 268 -3.33 8.24 -12.23
C ALA A 268 -3.69 6.97 -11.41
N PRO A 269 -4.76 6.24 -11.76
CA PRO A 269 -5.22 5.04 -11.04
C PRO A 269 -4.14 3.95 -10.94
N GLN A 270 -3.22 3.93 -11.89
CA GLN A 270 -2.11 2.98 -11.98
C GLN A 270 -0.97 3.26 -10.99
N GLY A 271 -0.90 4.47 -10.38
CA GLY A 271 0.31 4.83 -9.63
C GLY A 271 0.22 6.17 -8.88
N GLY A 272 -0.96 6.71 -8.69
CA GLY A 272 -1.15 8.06 -8.16
C GLY A 272 -1.70 8.17 -6.75
N LEU A 273 -1.97 7.07 -6.06
CA LEU A 273 -2.43 7.11 -4.68
C LEU A 273 -1.32 7.63 -3.75
N ARG A 274 -1.70 8.50 -2.81
CA ARG A 274 -0.85 8.94 -1.70
C ARG A 274 -1.39 8.33 -0.42
N ALA A 275 -0.54 7.53 0.24
CA ALA A 275 -0.90 6.83 1.46
C ALA A 275 0.32 6.73 2.40
N SER A 276 0.09 6.63 3.69
CA SER A 276 1.10 6.26 4.68
C SER A 276 1.21 4.72 4.78
N ALA A 277 2.28 4.24 5.42
CA ALA A 277 2.42 2.82 5.70
C ALA A 277 1.27 2.29 6.57
N ALA A 278 0.80 3.07 7.53
CA ALA A 278 -0.35 2.71 8.37
C ALA A 278 -1.66 2.64 7.55
N GLU A 279 -1.90 3.57 6.61
CA GLU A 279 -3.06 3.52 5.72
C GLU A 279 -2.99 2.31 4.77
N LEU A 280 -1.79 1.92 4.32
CA LEU A 280 -1.59 0.70 3.52
C LEU A 280 -1.82 -0.58 4.32
N TYR A 281 -1.47 -0.59 5.62
CA TYR A 281 -1.81 -1.69 6.50
C TYR A 281 -3.34 -1.85 6.62
N GLU A 282 -4.08 -0.78 6.80
CA GLU A 282 -5.54 -0.83 6.85
C GLU A 282 -6.16 -1.39 5.55
N LEU A 283 -5.64 -0.99 4.38
CA LEU A 283 -6.06 -1.53 3.09
C LEU A 283 -5.69 -3.01 2.93
N MET A 284 -4.52 -3.43 3.43
CA MET A 284 -4.08 -4.82 3.47
C MET A 284 -5.00 -5.66 4.37
N ALA A 285 -5.37 -5.11 5.52
CA ALA A 285 -6.23 -5.77 6.50
C ALA A 285 -7.59 -6.14 5.90
N VAL A 286 -8.15 -5.34 5.00
CA VAL A 286 -9.38 -5.71 4.27
C VAL A 286 -9.20 -7.04 3.53
N LEU A 287 -8.07 -7.26 2.89
CA LEU A 287 -7.83 -8.46 2.07
C LEU A 287 -7.59 -9.71 2.93
N PHE A 288 -6.76 -9.63 3.98
CA PHE A 288 -6.53 -10.81 4.82
C PHE A 288 -7.64 -11.06 5.87
N ASN A 289 -8.53 -10.10 6.10
CA ASN A 289 -9.72 -10.26 6.96
C ASN A 289 -11.03 -10.49 6.17
N SER A 290 -10.92 -11.07 4.98
CA SER A 290 -12.08 -11.42 4.15
C SER A 290 -13.05 -10.25 3.93
N GLY A 291 -12.50 -9.07 3.66
CA GLY A 291 -13.25 -7.89 3.28
C GLY A 291 -13.61 -6.92 4.43
N ILE A 292 -13.15 -7.20 5.65
CA ILE A 292 -13.47 -6.39 6.84
C ILE A 292 -12.25 -5.57 7.25
N ALA A 293 -12.40 -4.25 7.31
CA ALA A 293 -11.38 -3.33 7.81
C ALA A 293 -11.18 -3.49 9.34
N SER A 294 -10.05 -3.01 9.88
CA SER A 294 -9.72 -3.08 11.32
C SER A 294 -10.75 -2.38 12.21
N ASN A 295 -11.41 -1.33 11.70
CA ASN A 295 -12.50 -0.63 12.39
C ASN A 295 -13.84 -1.38 12.39
N GLY A 296 -13.90 -2.60 11.81
CA GLY A 296 -15.09 -3.43 11.69
C GLY A 296 -16.00 -3.09 10.49
N THR A 297 -15.63 -2.16 9.63
CA THR A 297 -16.38 -1.84 8.42
C THR A 297 -16.25 -2.95 7.39
N ALA A 298 -17.38 -3.47 6.88
CA ALA A 298 -17.40 -4.37 5.73
C ALA A 298 -17.14 -3.55 4.45
N VAL A 299 -15.94 -3.65 3.89
CA VAL A 299 -15.52 -2.94 2.68
C VAL A 299 -15.86 -3.78 1.44
N LEU A 300 -15.49 -5.05 1.45
CA LEU A 300 -15.76 -6.02 0.39
C LEU A 300 -16.46 -7.26 0.95
N ALA A 301 -17.17 -8.00 0.11
CA ALA A 301 -17.66 -9.32 0.49
C ALA A 301 -16.51 -10.34 0.49
N PRO A 302 -16.57 -11.41 1.31
CA PRO A 302 -15.55 -12.46 1.30
C PRO A 302 -15.33 -13.08 -0.08
N GLU A 303 -16.38 -13.30 -0.84
CA GLU A 303 -16.32 -13.87 -2.19
C GLU A 303 -15.64 -12.93 -3.18
N THR A 304 -15.76 -11.62 -2.96
CA THR A 304 -15.08 -10.59 -3.75
C THR A 304 -13.58 -10.62 -3.49
N VAL A 305 -13.16 -10.74 -2.24
CA VAL A 305 -11.75 -10.89 -1.86
C VAL A 305 -11.18 -12.21 -2.42
N GLU A 306 -11.91 -13.31 -2.30
CA GLU A 306 -11.50 -14.61 -2.88
C GLU A 306 -11.32 -14.50 -4.39
N ALA A 307 -12.21 -13.80 -5.11
CA ALA A 307 -12.05 -13.57 -6.54
C ALA A 307 -10.80 -12.75 -6.87
N MET A 308 -10.45 -11.74 -6.06
CA MET A 308 -9.22 -10.95 -6.24
C MET A 308 -7.96 -11.81 -6.03
N LEU A 309 -7.97 -12.67 -5.02
CA LEU A 309 -6.86 -13.54 -4.62
C LEU A 309 -6.90 -14.92 -5.32
N THR A 310 -7.66 -15.06 -6.40
CA THR A 310 -7.64 -16.24 -7.28
C THR A 310 -6.69 -16.00 -8.43
N GLU A 311 -5.93 -17.03 -8.84
CA GLU A 311 -5.01 -16.96 -9.98
C GLU A 311 -5.80 -16.87 -11.29
N HIS A 312 -5.69 -15.71 -11.96
CA HIS A 312 -6.28 -15.47 -13.28
C HIS A 312 -5.27 -15.66 -14.40
N TRP A 313 -4.00 -15.59 -14.08
CA TRP A 313 -2.91 -15.92 -15.00
C TRP A 313 -1.73 -16.50 -14.21
N THR A 314 -1.08 -17.51 -14.79
CA THR A 314 0.17 -18.11 -14.31
C THR A 314 1.09 -18.33 -15.49
N TYR A 315 2.35 -17.96 -15.36
CA TYR A 315 3.35 -18.09 -16.41
C TYR A 315 3.64 -19.57 -16.71
N ASP A 316 3.53 -19.94 -17.98
CA ASP A 316 3.79 -21.31 -18.48
C ASP A 316 5.09 -21.43 -19.30
N GLY A 317 5.88 -20.35 -19.36
CA GLY A 317 7.10 -20.25 -20.17
C GLY A 317 6.90 -19.57 -21.53
N SER A 318 5.66 -19.27 -21.94
CA SER A 318 5.35 -18.72 -23.28
C SER A 318 4.17 -17.75 -23.33
N ASN A 319 3.28 -17.78 -22.35
CA ASN A 319 2.01 -17.03 -22.34
C ASN A 319 2.10 -15.61 -21.75
N GLY A 320 3.29 -15.00 -21.72
CA GLY A 320 3.45 -13.65 -21.20
C GLY A 320 4.87 -13.16 -21.09
N ASN A 321 5.02 -11.87 -20.78
CA ASN A 321 6.26 -11.30 -20.30
C ASN A 321 6.22 -11.29 -18.77
N ASN A 322 7.00 -12.14 -18.12
CA ASN A 322 7.04 -12.24 -16.68
C ASN A 322 8.08 -11.31 -16.01
N TYR A 323 8.60 -10.35 -16.74
CA TYR A 323 9.55 -9.34 -16.23
C TYR A 323 10.74 -9.97 -15.48
N TYR A 324 11.45 -10.88 -16.14
CA TYR A 324 12.61 -11.58 -15.56
C TYR A 324 12.30 -12.38 -14.30
N ASN A 325 11.15 -13.06 -14.26
CA ASN A 325 10.58 -13.83 -13.16
C ASN A 325 10.02 -12.99 -12.00
N LEU A 326 9.88 -11.67 -12.14
CA LEU A 326 9.23 -10.85 -11.13
C LEU A 326 7.72 -11.12 -11.05
N PHE A 327 7.06 -11.36 -12.20
CA PHE A 327 5.62 -11.62 -12.27
C PHE A 327 5.35 -13.00 -12.84
N ASN A 328 5.12 -13.99 -11.98
CA ASN A 328 4.89 -15.38 -12.39
C ASN A 328 3.43 -15.82 -12.21
N SER A 329 2.65 -15.14 -11.39
CA SER A 329 1.22 -15.40 -11.22
C SER A 329 0.48 -14.11 -10.85
N TRP A 330 -0.77 -13.98 -11.27
CA TRP A 330 -1.54 -12.74 -11.12
C TRP A 330 -3.02 -13.01 -10.85
N GLY A 331 -3.59 -12.26 -9.87
CA GLY A 331 -5.02 -12.19 -9.57
C GLY A 331 -5.73 -11.04 -10.28
N LEU A 332 -6.67 -10.37 -9.60
CA LEU A 332 -7.32 -9.17 -10.10
C LEU A 332 -6.67 -7.92 -9.48
N GLY A 333 -5.71 -7.34 -10.21
CA GLY A 333 -4.96 -6.17 -9.79
C GLY A 333 -3.92 -6.43 -8.69
N ILE A 334 -3.56 -7.67 -8.47
CA ILE A 334 -2.63 -8.09 -7.43
C ILE A 334 -1.77 -9.26 -7.92
N GLN A 335 -0.48 -9.23 -7.62
CA GLN A 335 0.46 -10.32 -7.88
C GLN A 335 0.27 -11.44 -6.85
N ARG A 336 0.37 -12.69 -7.27
CA ARG A 336 0.67 -13.83 -6.40
C ARG A 336 2.14 -14.19 -6.50
N VAL A 337 2.83 -14.19 -5.38
CA VAL A 337 4.22 -14.61 -5.27
C VAL A 337 4.29 -16.13 -5.41
N THR A 338 5.23 -16.62 -6.23
CA THR A 338 5.39 -18.06 -6.49
C THR A 338 6.63 -18.66 -5.85
N ASN A 339 7.45 -17.82 -5.21
CA ASN A 339 8.75 -18.21 -4.63
C ASN A 339 9.66 -18.92 -5.65
N THR A 340 9.55 -18.55 -6.94
CA THR A 340 10.41 -19.07 -7.99
C THR A 340 11.86 -18.64 -7.72
N SER A 341 12.78 -19.61 -7.75
CA SER A 341 14.22 -19.35 -7.54
C SER A 341 14.73 -18.25 -8.50
N MET A 342 15.44 -17.26 -7.98
CA MET A 342 15.87 -16.05 -8.70
C MET A 342 14.70 -15.24 -9.31
N GLY A 343 13.53 -15.36 -8.70
CA GLY A 343 12.31 -14.70 -9.14
C GLY A 343 11.64 -13.91 -8.03
N ASP A 344 10.33 -14.04 -7.93
CA ASP A 344 9.45 -13.33 -7.01
C ASP A 344 9.51 -13.90 -5.58
N ILE A 345 10.63 -13.69 -4.87
CA ILE A 345 10.83 -14.18 -3.50
C ILE A 345 10.66 -13.01 -2.54
N VAL A 346 9.66 -13.08 -1.65
CA VAL A 346 9.44 -12.12 -0.54
C VAL A 346 9.71 -12.82 0.79
N PHE A 347 8.79 -13.66 1.27
CA PHE A 347 8.99 -14.55 2.42
C PHE A 347 8.83 -15.99 1.94
N PRO A 348 9.94 -16.75 1.78
CA PRO A 348 9.96 -18.02 1.04
C PRO A 348 8.99 -19.09 1.55
N GLU A 349 8.71 -19.11 2.86
CA GLU A 349 7.84 -20.12 3.49
C GLU A 349 6.35 -19.75 3.41
N LEU A 350 6.01 -18.52 2.93
CA LEU A 350 4.65 -18.00 2.90
C LEU A 350 4.09 -17.90 1.47
N GLN A 351 2.75 -17.90 1.35
CA GLN A 351 2.04 -17.74 0.10
C GLN A 351 1.60 -16.28 -0.11
N MET A 352 2.57 -15.44 -0.42
CA MET A 352 2.37 -13.99 -0.45
C MET A 352 1.56 -13.52 -1.65
N TRP A 353 0.72 -12.54 -1.41
CA TRP A 353 0.02 -11.73 -2.41
C TRP A 353 0.35 -10.26 -2.20
N GLY A 354 0.44 -9.49 -3.27
CA GLY A 354 0.78 -8.07 -3.11
C GLY A 354 1.12 -7.37 -4.42
N HIS A 355 1.87 -6.29 -4.31
CA HIS A 355 2.31 -5.52 -5.48
C HIS A 355 3.55 -4.69 -5.15
N PRO A 356 4.60 -4.72 -5.98
CA PRO A 356 5.72 -3.81 -5.88
C PRO A 356 5.38 -2.45 -6.49
N GLY A 357 6.11 -1.42 -6.14
CA GLY A 357 5.92 -0.09 -6.71
C GLY A 357 7.23 0.63 -6.98
N GLU A 358 7.34 1.19 -8.18
CA GLU A 358 8.48 2.03 -8.56
C GLU A 358 8.02 3.25 -9.35
N ALA A 359 8.37 4.44 -8.88
CA ALA A 359 8.18 5.68 -9.64
C ALA A 359 8.99 6.82 -9.04
N TYR A 360 9.58 7.67 -9.89
CA TYR A 360 10.18 8.95 -9.50
C TYR A 360 11.27 8.89 -8.44
N GLY A 361 11.86 7.72 -8.20
CA GLY A 361 12.87 7.48 -7.17
C GLY A 361 12.37 6.66 -5.99
N LEU A 362 11.06 6.49 -5.83
CA LEU A 362 10.46 5.58 -4.85
C LEU A 362 10.67 4.12 -5.28
N ILE A 363 10.99 3.29 -4.30
CA ILE A 363 10.85 1.82 -4.31
C ILE A 363 9.89 1.49 -3.17
N SER A 364 8.91 0.63 -3.43
CA SER A 364 7.88 0.29 -2.45
C SER A 364 7.35 -1.12 -2.64
N ASP A 365 6.97 -1.75 -1.54
CA ASP A 365 6.41 -3.09 -1.49
C ASP A 365 5.21 -3.17 -0.55
N TRP A 366 4.26 -4.03 -0.91
CA TRP A 366 3.05 -4.26 -0.16
C TRP A 366 2.63 -5.72 -0.38
N TYR A 367 3.08 -6.61 0.52
CA TYR A 367 2.86 -8.05 0.39
C TYR A 367 2.36 -8.66 1.70
N PHE A 368 1.47 -9.65 1.60
CA PHE A 368 0.87 -10.35 2.73
C PHE A 368 0.51 -11.80 2.37
N ASP A 369 0.49 -12.67 3.37
CA ASP A 369 -0.12 -13.99 3.29
C ASP A 369 -1.56 -13.93 3.84
N PRO A 370 -2.59 -14.26 3.06
CA PRO A 370 -3.97 -14.17 3.52
C PRO A 370 -4.35 -15.22 4.57
N VAL A 371 -3.53 -16.25 4.78
CA VAL A 371 -3.79 -17.33 5.73
C VAL A 371 -3.14 -17.05 7.08
N THR A 372 -1.83 -16.78 7.11
CA THR A 372 -1.12 -16.44 8.35
C THR A 372 -1.34 -15.00 8.75
N LYS A 373 -1.72 -14.13 7.80
CA LYS A 373 -1.84 -12.68 7.90
C LYS A 373 -0.53 -11.98 8.23
N ASP A 374 0.57 -12.63 7.91
CA ASP A 374 1.89 -12.03 7.96
C ASP A 374 2.13 -11.18 6.72
N GLY A 375 2.94 -10.14 6.83
CA GLY A 375 3.16 -9.26 5.70
C GLY A 375 4.27 -8.26 5.90
N VAL A 376 4.58 -7.56 4.80
CA VAL A 376 5.56 -6.46 4.76
C VAL A 376 4.99 -5.28 3.98
N ILE A 377 5.21 -4.09 4.52
CA ILE A 377 4.97 -2.81 3.85
C ILE A 377 6.29 -2.05 3.90
N PHE A 378 6.77 -1.65 2.74
CA PHE A 378 8.03 -0.94 2.59
C PHE A 378 7.86 0.22 1.62
N LEU A 379 8.24 1.42 2.03
CA LEU A 379 8.12 2.66 1.26
C LEU A 379 9.40 3.48 1.40
N THR A 380 9.98 3.92 0.27
CA THR A 380 11.05 4.92 0.26
C THR A 380 10.61 6.18 -0.47
N ASN A 381 11.35 7.28 -0.34
CA ASN A 381 11.15 8.44 -1.20
C ASN A 381 12.39 8.77 -2.05
N GLY A 382 13.39 7.90 -2.04
CA GLY A 382 14.59 7.99 -2.86
C GLY A 382 15.68 7.07 -2.35
N ALA A 383 16.38 6.39 -3.25
CA ALA A 383 17.52 5.55 -2.94
C ALA A 383 18.66 5.86 -3.90
N TRP A 384 19.87 6.09 -3.37
CA TRP A 384 21.03 6.46 -4.16
C TRP A 384 21.59 5.29 -4.96
N ASN A 385 21.67 4.11 -4.31
CA ASN A 385 22.16 2.85 -4.87
C ASN A 385 21.07 1.75 -4.88
N GLY A 386 19.81 2.08 -4.58
CA GLY A 386 18.76 1.11 -4.34
C GLY A 386 18.27 0.34 -5.59
N TYR A 387 18.66 0.78 -6.78
CA TYR A 387 18.26 0.17 -8.06
C TYR A 387 19.25 -0.91 -8.56
N SER A 388 20.02 -1.51 -7.67
CA SER A 388 20.86 -2.65 -8.02
C SER A 388 20.02 -3.90 -8.07
N PHE A 389 20.14 -4.70 -9.15
CA PHE A 389 19.42 -5.99 -9.24
C PHE A 389 19.78 -6.89 -8.07
N GLY A 390 18.79 -7.59 -7.55
CA GLY A 390 18.93 -8.53 -6.45
C GLY A 390 19.91 -9.66 -6.74
N ASN A 391 20.46 -10.23 -5.69
CA ASN A 391 21.41 -11.33 -5.78
C ASN A 391 20.71 -12.68 -5.77
N ASN A 392 19.50 -12.75 -5.21
CA ASN A 392 18.75 -13.99 -4.94
C ASN A 392 17.33 -13.97 -5.53
N SER A 393 16.87 -12.83 -6.00
CA SER A 393 15.51 -12.60 -6.50
C SER A 393 15.48 -11.66 -7.69
N ALA A 394 14.28 -11.42 -8.24
CA ALA A 394 14.04 -10.43 -9.28
C ALA A 394 13.80 -9.01 -8.71
N PHE A 395 13.73 -8.86 -7.40
CA PHE A 395 13.66 -7.57 -6.72
C PHE A 395 15.03 -6.87 -6.68
N TYR A 396 15.08 -5.63 -6.22
CA TYR A 396 16.35 -4.94 -5.99
C TYR A 396 17.02 -5.41 -4.69
N THR A 397 18.33 -5.19 -4.56
CA THR A 397 19.09 -5.55 -3.35
C THR A 397 18.56 -4.88 -2.09
N LEU A 398 18.03 -3.66 -2.20
CA LEU A 398 17.39 -2.96 -1.09
C LEU A 398 16.12 -3.70 -0.62
N GLU A 399 15.30 -4.16 -1.55
CA GLU A 399 14.08 -4.94 -1.24
C GLU A 399 14.47 -6.29 -0.61
N GLU A 400 15.50 -6.96 -1.13
CA GLU A 400 16.03 -8.22 -0.54
C GLU A 400 16.45 -8.04 0.92
N ASP A 401 17.19 -6.96 1.24
CA ASP A 401 17.63 -6.70 2.62
C ASP A 401 16.44 -6.45 3.56
N VAL A 402 15.42 -5.72 3.09
CA VAL A 402 14.17 -5.50 3.84
C VAL A 402 13.39 -6.80 4.04
N PHE A 403 13.30 -7.66 3.01
CA PHE A 403 12.58 -8.93 3.11
C PHE A 403 13.28 -9.90 4.06
N VAL A 404 14.60 -10.01 4.00
CA VAL A 404 15.39 -10.85 4.93
C VAL A 404 15.19 -10.39 6.37
N ALA A 405 15.33 -9.08 6.64
CA ALA A 405 15.12 -8.54 7.98
C ALA A 405 13.66 -8.69 8.45
N GLY A 406 12.71 -8.58 7.53
CA GLY A 406 11.29 -8.79 7.80
C GLY A 406 10.97 -10.23 8.16
N GLU A 407 11.51 -11.21 7.41
CA GLU A 407 11.33 -12.64 7.69
C GLU A 407 11.92 -13.01 9.06
N GLU A 408 13.11 -12.50 9.40
CA GLU A 408 13.70 -12.69 10.72
C GLU A 408 12.85 -12.09 11.84
N ALA A 409 12.17 -10.97 11.58
CA ALA A 409 11.28 -10.30 12.52
C ALA A 409 9.92 -11.01 12.68
N LEU A 410 9.53 -11.89 11.74
CA LEU A 410 8.30 -12.70 11.85
C LEU A 410 8.39 -13.81 12.92
N ASP A 411 9.58 -14.11 13.46
CA ASP A 411 9.69 -15.02 14.60
C ASP A 411 9.12 -14.39 15.88
N CYS A 412 7.86 -13.95 15.77
CA CYS A 412 7.07 -13.26 16.79
C CYS A 412 6.88 -14.09 18.07
N THR A 413 7.31 -15.35 18.06
CA THR A 413 7.21 -16.26 19.22
C THR A 413 8.49 -16.35 20.04
N ALA A 414 9.61 -15.81 19.55
CA ALA A 414 10.90 -16.01 20.20
C ALA A 414 11.13 -15.11 21.42
N ASP A 415 10.40 -14.04 21.61
CA ASP A 415 10.55 -13.11 22.75
C ASP A 415 9.25 -12.77 23.52
N VAL A 416 8.32 -13.74 23.66
CA VAL A 416 7.45 -13.75 24.85
C VAL A 416 8.19 -14.38 26.03
N ALA A 417 9.49 -14.27 26.07
CA ALA A 417 10.30 -14.44 27.25
C ALA A 417 10.23 -13.16 28.07
N THR A 418 9.09 -12.98 28.81
CA THR A 418 9.04 -12.18 30.04
C THR A 418 9.62 -10.75 29.99
N ALA A 419 9.34 -9.97 28.94
CA ALA A 419 8.98 -8.59 29.22
C ALA A 419 7.60 -8.66 29.87
N GLU A 420 7.48 -8.47 31.17
CA GLU A 420 6.20 -8.18 31.80
C GLU A 420 5.56 -7.08 30.95
N VAL A 421 4.49 -7.44 30.19
CA VAL A 421 3.68 -6.45 29.46
C VAL A 421 3.04 -5.58 30.52
N THR A 422 3.74 -4.53 30.91
CA THR A 422 3.22 -3.46 31.78
C THR A 422 2.39 -2.46 30.96
N SER A 423 1.72 -2.92 29.90
CA SER A 423 0.66 -2.14 29.28
C SER A 423 -0.57 -2.25 30.17
N ALA A 424 -1.13 -1.11 30.58
CA ALA A 424 -2.41 -1.09 31.28
C ALA A 424 -3.47 -1.66 30.37
N LEU A 425 -3.84 -2.94 30.58
CA LEU A 425 -4.99 -3.50 29.89
C LEU A 425 -6.25 -2.87 30.51
N ILE A 426 -6.93 -2.02 29.76
CA ILE A 426 -8.22 -1.44 30.13
C ILE A 426 -9.28 -2.17 29.32
N VAL A 427 -10.12 -2.95 29.99
CA VAL A 427 -11.16 -3.76 29.34
C VAL A 427 -12.51 -3.46 29.96
N PRO A 428 -13.52 -3.10 29.19
CA PRO A 428 -13.48 -2.72 27.76
C PRO A 428 -12.83 -1.34 27.55
N ASN A 429 -12.42 -1.02 26.34
CA ASN A 429 -11.85 0.28 25.97
C ASN A 429 -12.92 1.32 25.55
N PHE A 430 -14.17 1.05 25.85
CA PHE A 430 -15.32 1.97 25.68
C PHE A 430 -16.34 1.71 26.80
N GLY A 431 -17.16 2.71 27.12
CA GLY A 431 -18.22 2.57 28.10
C GLY A 431 -18.90 3.89 28.43
N ARG A 432 -19.92 3.82 29.30
CA ARG A 432 -20.67 5.00 29.75
C ARG A 432 -20.20 5.46 31.11
N PRO A 433 -20.37 6.74 31.45
CA PRO A 433 -20.07 7.25 32.80
C PRO A 433 -20.75 6.40 33.87
N GLY A 434 -19.99 6.00 34.89
CA GLY A 434 -20.47 5.17 35.98
C GLY A 434 -20.31 3.65 35.78
N GLU A 435 -19.99 3.17 34.57
CA GLU A 435 -19.68 1.77 34.36
C GLU A 435 -18.27 1.42 34.88
N ALA A 436 -18.07 0.17 35.29
CA ALA A 436 -16.79 -0.30 35.80
C ALA A 436 -15.91 -0.75 34.65
N ILE A 437 -14.64 -0.37 34.69
CA ILE A 437 -13.59 -0.85 33.79
C ILE A 437 -12.54 -1.62 34.59
N ALA A 438 -12.07 -2.72 34.04
CA ALA A 438 -10.94 -3.44 34.61
C ALA A 438 -9.63 -2.74 34.22
N CYS A 439 -8.76 -2.47 35.19
CA CYS A 439 -7.45 -1.85 34.98
C CYS A 439 -6.37 -2.76 35.55
N HIS A 440 -5.45 -3.17 34.70
CA HIS A 440 -4.28 -3.95 35.11
C HIS A 440 -3.08 -2.99 35.27
N GLY A 441 -2.82 -2.56 36.48
CA GLY A 441 -1.72 -1.67 36.84
C GLY A 441 -1.91 -1.07 38.22
N THR A 442 -0.82 -0.64 38.85
CA THR A 442 -0.85 0.08 40.14
C THR A 442 -0.24 1.47 39.94
N GLY A 443 -0.96 2.52 40.35
CA GLY A 443 -0.45 3.90 40.22
C GLY A 443 -1.58 4.89 40.04
N THR A 444 -1.23 6.11 39.65
CA THR A 444 -2.21 7.19 39.38
C THR A 444 -2.72 7.04 37.95
N MET A 445 -4.04 6.94 37.79
CA MET A 445 -4.69 6.93 36.48
C MET A 445 -5.06 8.36 36.08
N LEU A 446 -4.63 8.80 34.92
CA LEU A 446 -4.95 10.12 34.38
C LEU A 446 -5.84 9.94 33.14
N TRP A 447 -7.00 10.58 33.14
CA TRP A 447 -7.82 10.74 31.93
C TRP A 447 -7.49 12.08 31.29
N GLN A 448 -7.10 12.05 30.03
CA GLN A 448 -6.70 13.23 29.27
C GLN A 448 -7.60 13.39 28.04
N ASP A 449 -7.97 14.63 27.72
CA ASP A 449 -8.65 14.94 26.46
C ASP A 449 -7.68 14.88 25.27
N ALA A 450 -8.20 15.10 24.07
CA ALA A 450 -7.43 15.07 22.82
C ALA A 450 -6.27 16.11 22.77
N LEU A 451 -6.27 17.08 23.68
CA LEU A 451 -5.21 18.09 23.82
C LEU A 451 -4.21 17.76 24.92
N GLY A 452 -4.32 16.55 25.53
CA GLY A 452 -3.45 16.10 26.62
C GLY A 452 -3.77 16.73 27.99
N LYS A 453 -4.87 17.49 28.12
CA LYS A 453 -5.29 18.08 29.39
C LYS A 453 -5.94 17.02 30.26
N THR A 454 -5.46 16.85 31.49
CA THR A 454 -6.06 15.94 32.47
C THR A 454 -7.45 16.43 32.89
N VAL A 455 -8.46 15.57 32.64
CA VAL A 455 -9.88 15.85 32.92
C VAL A 455 -10.43 15.04 34.11
N ALA A 456 -9.77 13.92 34.47
CA ALA A 456 -10.10 13.14 35.67
C ALA A 456 -8.89 12.34 36.18
N GLN A 457 -8.87 11.99 37.49
CA GLN A 457 -7.80 11.23 38.14
C GLN A 457 -8.38 10.22 39.15
N PRO A 458 -9.10 9.18 38.68
CA PRO A 458 -9.55 8.11 39.55
C PRO A 458 -8.37 7.22 40.00
N PRO A 459 -8.46 6.54 41.18
CA PRO A 459 -7.43 5.57 41.57
C PRO A 459 -7.41 4.36 40.65
N ALA A 460 -6.19 3.90 40.29
CA ALA A 460 -6.00 2.68 39.48
C ALA A 460 -5.68 1.50 40.42
N GLN A 461 -6.69 0.72 40.78
CA GLN A 461 -6.50 -0.55 41.50
C GLN A 461 -7.56 -1.56 41.10
N GLY A 462 -7.20 -2.52 40.23
CA GLY A 462 -8.02 -3.68 39.85
C GLY A 462 -9.27 -3.35 39.03
N SER A 463 -10.08 -2.40 39.48
CA SER A 463 -11.19 -1.85 38.69
C SER A 463 -11.39 -0.37 39.03
N SER A 464 -11.77 0.42 38.05
CA SER A 464 -12.11 1.84 38.22
C SER A 464 -13.47 2.10 37.57
N VAL A 465 -14.09 3.23 37.93
CA VAL A 465 -15.36 3.64 37.35
C VAL A 465 -15.11 4.73 36.33
N ILE A 466 -15.75 4.65 35.18
CA ILE A 466 -15.65 5.65 34.11
C ILE A 466 -16.13 7.00 34.70
N PRO A 467 -15.32 8.06 34.66
CA PRO A 467 -15.69 9.37 35.14
C PRO A 467 -16.91 9.94 34.40
N ALA A 468 -17.58 10.91 35.04
CA ALA A 468 -18.68 11.65 34.40
C ALA A 468 -18.10 12.64 33.37
N LEU A 469 -17.71 12.14 32.22
CA LEU A 469 -17.16 12.91 31.11
C LEU A 469 -18.17 12.95 29.94
N PRO A 470 -18.18 14.00 29.12
CA PRO A 470 -18.92 14.02 27.86
C PRO A 470 -18.57 12.84 26.95
N ALA A 471 -19.51 12.42 26.07
CA ALA A 471 -19.21 11.44 25.03
C ALA A 471 -18.03 11.93 24.16
N GLY A 472 -17.08 11.05 23.89
CA GLY A 472 -15.87 11.41 23.15
C GLY A 472 -14.69 10.48 23.39
N SER A 473 -13.59 10.75 22.71
CA SER A 473 -12.34 10.00 22.86
C SER A 473 -11.43 10.64 23.91
N TYR A 474 -10.89 9.82 24.78
CA TYR A 474 -9.98 10.20 25.86
C TYR A 474 -8.76 9.29 25.85
N PHE A 475 -7.66 9.76 26.41
CA PHE A 475 -6.48 8.95 26.66
C PHE A 475 -6.39 8.66 28.15
N ILE A 476 -6.27 7.37 28.49
CA ILE A 476 -6.05 6.95 29.88
C ILE A 476 -4.57 6.61 30.02
N ARG A 477 -3.91 7.31 30.95
CA ARG A 477 -2.50 7.08 31.27
C ARG A 477 -2.39 6.58 32.71
N ILE A 478 -1.71 5.46 32.91
CA ILE A 478 -1.29 4.99 34.24
C ILE A 478 0.22 5.24 34.35
N GLU A 479 0.68 5.68 35.52
CA GLU A 479 2.07 6.04 35.76
C GLU A 479 3.01 4.88 35.39
N GLY A 480 4.00 5.12 34.52
CA GLY A 480 4.95 4.11 34.01
C GLY A 480 4.43 3.32 32.80
N GLN A 481 3.26 3.61 32.25
CA GLN A 481 2.66 2.85 31.15
C GLN A 481 2.31 3.76 29.95
N LYS A 482 2.21 3.16 28.73
CA LYS A 482 1.77 3.89 27.53
C LYS A 482 0.29 4.30 27.67
N PRO A 483 -0.10 5.46 27.14
CA PRO A 483 -1.51 5.87 27.12
C PRO A 483 -2.37 4.92 26.28
N VAL A 484 -3.58 4.64 26.77
CA VAL A 484 -4.58 3.84 26.06
C VAL A 484 -5.74 4.75 25.66
N ARG A 485 -6.18 4.67 24.41
CA ARG A 485 -7.37 5.38 23.94
C ARG A 485 -8.62 4.73 24.50
N PHE A 486 -9.55 5.53 25.00
CA PHE A 486 -10.83 5.09 25.54
C PHE A 486 -11.97 5.94 24.97
N THR A 487 -13.10 5.32 24.65
CA THR A 487 -14.27 6.03 24.14
C THR A 487 -15.37 6.07 25.21
N VAL A 488 -15.77 7.27 25.63
CA VAL A 488 -16.96 7.50 26.46
C VAL A 488 -18.17 7.64 25.54
N LEU A 489 -19.18 6.78 25.73
CA LEU A 489 -20.39 6.69 24.93
C LEU A 489 -21.53 7.61 25.41
#